data_455442b1b5ee56efda4094e6ea8b4cd7
#
_entry.id   455442b1b5ee56efda4094e6ea8b4cd7
#
_cell.length_a   1.000
_cell.length_b   1.000
_cell.length_c   1.000
_cell.angle_alpha   90.00
_cell.angle_beta   90.00
_cell.angle_gamma   90.00
#
_symmetry.space_group_name_H-M   'P 1'
#
loop_
_entity.id
_entity.type
_entity.pdbx_description
1 polymer ?
#
loop_
_entity_poly.entity_id
_entity_poly.type
_entity_poly.pdbx_seq_one_letter_code
_entity_poly.pdbx_strand_id
1 'polypeptide(L)'
;MHEVVLFSGTERGLLRRCQALRYRVYRHDLGLDMPDLDHGAKIDVEERDPRCDFAAVLDARPATRGEVLGCIRMQPAERRPFYAELEFDLLGPTWAATKLVEGARFAVTSTERHGPVPLLLFQAFRRYCRERSVDHVLSVAIVAGDAEDGARAARLTRYLFERTELDLDRGRPAAGYQLAPPTRAELAAAGALLAEEASPMLRLLANRRTTLCSPPAYCRRFGTFNFLLSTRLS
;
A
#
# COMPACT_ATOMS: atom_id res chain seq x y z
N MET A 1 25.07 -6.09 -3.14
CA MET A 1 24.73 -7.26 -2.28
C MET A 1 23.64 -6.83 -1.30
N HIS A 2 22.62 -7.65 -1.06
CA HIS A 2 21.46 -7.31 -0.24
C HIS A 2 21.22 -8.41 0.80
N GLU A 3 20.78 -8.01 1.99
CA GLU A 3 20.30 -8.90 3.04
C GLU A 3 18.81 -8.66 3.26
N VAL A 4 18.01 -9.72 3.35
CA VAL A 4 16.56 -9.62 3.58
C VAL A 4 16.26 -10.12 4.99
N VAL A 5 15.60 -9.25 5.78
CA VAL A 5 15.27 -9.52 7.18
C VAL A 5 13.76 -9.45 7.38
N LEU A 6 13.19 -10.47 8.04
CA LEU A 6 11.84 -10.44 8.60
C LEU A 6 11.96 -10.18 10.11
N PHE A 7 11.19 -9.24 10.64
CA PHE A 7 11.29 -8.85 12.05
C PHE A 7 9.95 -8.35 12.60
N SER A 8 9.83 -8.36 13.92
CA SER A 8 8.67 -7.78 14.62
C SER A 8 8.85 -6.29 14.86
N GLY A 9 7.78 -5.51 14.86
CA GLY A 9 7.78 -4.10 15.23
C GLY A 9 8.27 -3.81 16.66
N THR A 10 8.45 -4.84 17.48
CA THR A 10 9.09 -4.72 18.81
C THR A 10 10.62 -4.56 18.72
N GLU A 11 11.23 -4.87 17.60
CA GLU A 11 12.67 -4.67 17.33
C GLU A 11 12.98 -3.20 17.02
N ARG A 12 12.98 -2.37 18.05
CA ARG A 12 12.99 -0.91 17.99
C ARG A 12 14.11 -0.33 17.09
N GLY A 13 15.29 -0.94 17.10
CA GLY A 13 16.43 -0.45 16.32
C GLY A 13 16.22 -0.53 14.82
N LEU A 14 15.72 -1.68 14.34
CA LEU A 14 15.44 -1.88 12.91
C LEU A 14 14.16 -1.15 12.49
N LEU A 15 13.13 -1.16 13.35
CA LEU A 15 11.91 -0.40 13.13
C LEU A 15 12.22 1.09 12.91
N ARG A 16 13.03 1.71 13.78
CA ARG A 16 13.38 3.13 13.65
C ARG A 16 14.10 3.44 12.34
N ARG A 17 14.96 2.53 11.86
CA ARG A 17 15.60 2.67 10.53
C ARG A 17 14.59 2.60 9.39
N CYS A 18 13.60 1.70 9.47
CA CYS A 18 12.51 1.64 8.50
C CYS A 18 11.64 2.91 8.55
N GLN A 19 11.35 3.43 9.73
CA GLN A 19 10.61 4.67 9.93
C GLN A 19 11.35 5.88 9.32
N ALA A 20 12.67 5.94 9.45
CA ALA A 20 13.50 6.97 8.82
C ALA A 20 13.52 6.86 7.28
N LEU A 21 13.59 5.62 6.74
CA LEU A 21 13.43 5.41 5.30
C LEU A 21 12.07 5.88 4.81
N ARG A 22 10.96 5.49 5.48
CA ARG A 22 9.59 5.88 5.12
C ARG A 22 9.43 7.39 5.11
N TYR A 23 9.94 8.10 6.13
CA TYR A 23 9.95 9.56 6.19
C TYR A 23 10.60 10.15 4.93
N ARG A 24 11.82 9.70 4.61
CA ARG A 24 12.57 10.17 3.43
C ARG A 24 11.77 9.95 2.15
N VAL A 25 11.24 8.74 1.97
CA VAL A 25 10.47 8.40 0.76
C VAL A 25 9.17 9.19 0.68
N TYR A 26 8.38 9.23 1.74
CA TYR A 26 7.07 9.89 1.70
C TYR A 26 7.21 11.40 1.61
N ARG A 27 8.04 12.00 2.47
CA ARG A 27 8.18 13.46 2.53
C ARG A 27 8.99 14.02 1.37
N HIS A 28 10.16 13.44 1.08
CA HIS A 28 11.08 14.04 0.12
C HIS A 28 10.89 13.53 -1.31
N ASP A 29 10.64 12.23 -1.48
CA ASP A 29 10.53 11.67 -2.83
C ASP A 29 9.12 11.78 -3.41
N LEU A 30 8.07 11.67 -2.57
CA LEU A 30 6.66 11.68 -2.99
C LEU A 30 5.93 12.99 -2.63
N GLY A 31 6.54 13.88 -1.83
CA GLY A 31 5.94 15.15 -1.44
C GLY A 31 4.72 15.02 -0.49
N LEU A 32 4.54 13.86 0.13
CA LEU A 32 3.41 13.60 1.02
C LEU A 32 3.71 14.12 2.43
N ASP A 33 2.74 14.84 3.00
CA ASP A 33 2.80 15.31 4.39
C ASP A 33 1.83 14.50 5.26
N MET A 34 2.22 13.27 5.57
CA MET A 34 1.39 12.32 6.31
C MET A 34 1.31 12.70 7.81
N PRO A 35 0.19 12.39 8.50
CA PRO A 35 0.00 12.77 9.92
C PRO A 35 1.01 12.15 10.86
N ASP A 36 1.55 11.01 10.46
CA ASP A 36 2.47 10.21 11.27
C ASP A 36 3.94 10.65 11.10
N LEU A 37 4.21 11.71 10.30
CA LEU A 37 5.56 12.22 10.11
C LEU A 37 6.00 13.09 11.29
N ASP A 38 7.00 12.62 12.01
CA ASP A 38 7.74 13.43 12.98
C ASP A 38 8.87 14.17 12.25
N HIS A 39 8.63 15.46 11.98
CA HIS A 39 9.60 16.31 11.27
C HIS A 39 10.84 16.62 12.09
N GLY A 40 10.75 16.62 13.42
CA GLY A 40 11.89 16.84 14.32
C GLY A 40 12.83 15.66 14.33
N ALA A 41 12.29 14.47 14.48
CA ALA A 41 13.05 13.22 14.47
C ALA A 41 13.30 12.66 13.06
N LYS A 42 12.64 13.21 12.02
CA LYS A 42 12.68 12.75 10.61
C LYS A 42 12.33 11.28 10.46
N ILE A 43 11.22 10.87 11.07
CA ILE A 43 10.70 9.50 11.02
C ILE A 43 9.20 9.49 10.76
N ASP A 44 8.71 8.43 10.14
CA ASP A 44 7.28 8.12 10.02
C ASP A 44 6.89 7.18 11.17
N VAL A 45 6.24 7.73 12.21
CA VAL A 45 5.84 6.99 13.42
C VAL A 45 4.36 6.69 13.34
N GLU A 46 4.01 5.46 13.01
CA GLU A 46 2.63 5.03 12.97
C GLU A 46 2.32 4.18 14.21
N GLU A 47 1.24 4.50 14.91
CA GLU A 47 0.84 3.88 16.18
C GLU A 47 0.77 2.34 16.12
N ARG A 48 0.43 1.80 14.95
CA ARG A 48 0.31 0.34 14.74
C ARG A 48 1.64 -0.35 14.56
N ASP A 49 2.72 0.37 14.24
CA ASP A 49 4.03 -0.20 13.94
C ASP A 49 4.50 -1.24 14.97
N PRO A 50 4.40 -1.00 16.31
CA PRO A 50 4.83 -1.99 17.29
C PRO A 50 4.04 -3.31 17.28
N ARG A 51 2.85 -3.30 16.69
CA ARG A 51 1.97 -4.46 16.58
C ARG A 51 2.06 -5.18 15.26
N CYS A 52 2.92 -4.72 14.35
CA CYS A 52 3.07 -5.27 13.02
C CYS A 52 4.37 -6.06 12.89
N ASP A 53 4.43 -6.88 11.85
CA ASP A 53 5.66 -7.49 11.37
C ASP A 53 6.16 -6.71 10.14
N PHE A 54 7.45 -6.86 9.84
CA PHE A 54 8.08 -6.12 8.75
C PHE A 54 8.98 -7.03 7.93
N ALA A 55 9.11 -6.71 6.64
CA ALA A 55 10.26 -7.11 5.85
C ALA A 55 11.11 -5.89 5.53
N ALA A 56 12.42 -6.01 5.64
CA ALA A 56 13.38 -5.00 5.22
C ALA A 56 14.46 -5.61 4.33
N VAL A 57 14.93 -4.82 3.38
CA VAL A 57 16.13 -5.10 2.58
C VAL A 57 17.23 -4.16 3.04
N LEU A 58 18.31 -4.74 3.52
CA LEU A 58 19.49 -4.03 4.03
C LEU A 58 20.61 -4.07 3.01
N ASP A 59 21.40 -2.98 2.98
CA ASP A 59 22.64 -2.96 2.24
C ASP A 59 23.69 -3.82 2.95
N ALA A 60 24.27 -4.76 2.24
CA ALA A 60 25.34 -5.61 2.76
C ALA A 60 26.74 -5.17 2.31
N ARG A 61 26.86 -4.06 1.57
CA ARG A 61 28.16 -3.48 1.18
C ARG A 61 28.89 -2.94 2.40
N PRO A 62 30.22 -3.10 2.53
CA PRO A 62 30.97 -2.67 3.74
C PRO A 62 30.74 -1.21 4.15
N ALA A 63 30.72 -0.29 3.18
CA ALA A 63 30.61 1.15 3.43
C ALA A 63 29.23 1.59 3.96
N THR A 64 28.15 0.85 3.62
CA THR A 64 26.77 1.20 3.91
C THR A 64 26.04 0.06 4.63
N ARG A 65 26.81 -0.85 5.23
CA ARG A 65 26.28 -2.06 5.85
C ARG A 65 25.20 -1.77 6.88
N GLY A 66 24.02 -2.39 6.64
CA GLY A 66 22.86 -2.26 7.50
C GLY A 66 21.97 -1.06 7.18
N GLU A 67 22.29 -0.22 6.18
CA GLU A 67 21.36 0.79 5.71
C GLU A 67 20.07 0.12 5.15
N VAL A 68 18.89 0.63 5.52
CA VAL A 68 17.62 0.12 5.00
C VAL A 68 17.37 0.71 3.62
N LEU A 69 17.37 -0.14 2.61
CA LEU A 69 17.11 0.22 1.20
C LEU A 69 15.64 0.14 0.84
N GLY A 70 14.89 -0.73 1.52
CA GLY A 70 13.45 -0.86 1.35
C GLY A 70 12.81 -1.57 2.53
N CYS A 71 11.52 -1.30 2.75
CA CYS A 71 10.72 -1.98 3.76
C CYS A 71 9.25 -2.09 3.37
N ILE A 72 8.56 -3.04 3.98
CA ILE A 72 7.10 -3.21 3.92
C ILE A 72 6.60 -3.63 5.29
N ARG A 73 5.45 -3.09 5.71
CA ARG A 73 4.74 -3.49 6.91
C ARG A 73 3.70 -4.56 6.59
N MET A 74 3.56 -5.53 7.49
CA MET A 74 2.62 -6.64 7.41
C MET A 74 1.83 -6.69 8.72
N GLN A 75 0.50 -6.52 8.62
CA GLN A 75 -0.38 -6.59 9.77
C GLN A 75 -1.34 -7.78 9.61
N PRO A 76 -1.21 -8.85 10.40
CA PRO A 76 -2.14 -9.97 10.35
C PRO A 76 -3.48 -9.61 11.00
N ALA A 77 -4.54 -10.32 10.59
CA ALA A 77 -5.92 -10.04 10.99
C ALA A 77 -6.15 -10.09 12.52
N GLU A 78 -5.37 -10.89 13.24
CA GLU A 78 -5.45 -10.99 14.69
C GLU A 78 -5.04 -9.69 15.40
N ARG A 79 -4.41 -8.77 14.67
CA ARG A 79 -3.93 -7.49 15.19
C ARG A 79 -4.71 -6.29 14.65
N ARG A 80 -5.96 -6.53 14.21
CA ARG A 80 -6.86 -5.43 13.75
C ARG A 80 -7.05 -4.36 14.85
N PRO A 81 -7.50 -3.11 14.51
CA PRO A 81 -7.95 -2.69 13.17
C PRO A 81 -6.80 -2.48 12.20
N PHE A 82 -7.06 -2.72 10.90
CA PHE A 82 -6.14 -2.43 9.81
C PHE A 82 -5.99 -0.92 9.57
N TYR A 83 -4.91 -0.51 8.90
CA TYR A 83 -4.79 0.88 8.45
C TYR A 83 -5.88 1.24 7.42
N ALA A 84 -6.22 0.30 6.52
CA ALA A 84 -7.30 0.46 5.56
C ALA A 84 -8.65 0.84 6.20
N GLU A 85 -8.90 0.40 7.44
CA GLU A 85 -10.15 0.71 8.17
C GLU A 85 -10.25 2.17 8.64
N LEU A 86 -9.20 2.99 8.47
CA LEU A 86 -9.28 4.45 8.62
C LEU A 86 -9.97 5.12 7.42
N GLU A 87 -9.87 4.51 6.25
CA GLU A 87 -10.31 5.09 4.99
C GLU A 87 -11.51 4.36 4.40
N PHE A 88 -11.72 3.09 4.80
CA PHE A 88 -12.79 2.22 4.30
C PHE A 88 -13.47 1.46 5.42
N ASP A 89 -14.80 1.43 5.38
CA ASP A 89 -15.58 0.44 6.14
C ASP A 89 -15.47 -0.91 5.41
N LEU A 90 -14.94 -1.92 6.07
CA LEU A 90 -14.88 -3.29 5.54
C LEU A 90 -16.21 -4.00 5.81
N LEU A 91 -16.94 -4.37 4.75
CA LEU A 91 -18.29 -4.89 4.83
C LEU A 91 -18.35 -6.41 4.65
N GLY A 92 -19.27 -7.04 5.41
CA GLY A 92 -19.60 -8.45 5.27
C GLY A 92 -18.67 -9.44 5.99
N PRO A 93 -19.11 -10.70 6.09
CA PRO A 93 -18.42 -11.75 6.84
C PRO A 93 -17.12 -12.24 6.20
N THR A 94 -16.90 -11.94 4.93
CA THR A 94 -15.71 -12.38 4.16
C THR A 94 -14.41 -11.97 4.84
N TRP A 95 -14.37 -10.76 5.40
CA TRP A 95 -13.18 -10.25 6.09
C TRP A 95 -12.89 -10.92 7.44
N ALA A 96 -13.91 -11.52 8.06
CA ALA A 96 -13.76 -12.25 9.32
C ALA A 96 -13.38 -13.72 9.12
N ALA A 97 -13.81 -14.31 7.99
CA ALA A 97 -13.61 -15.73 7.69
C ALA A 97 -12.28 -16.03 7.00
N THR A 98 -11.55 -15.02 6.55
CA THR A 98 -10.37 -15.16 5.70
C THR A 98 -9.09 -14.96 6.49
N LYS A 99 -8.08 -15.81 6.30
CA LYS A 99 -6.73 -15.58 6.79
C LYS A 99 -6.13 -14.43 6.00
N LEU A 100 -6.14 -13.25 6.60
CA LEU A 100 -5.90 -11.97 5.97
C LEU A 100 -4.69 -11.28 6.58
N VAL A 101 -3.88 -10.66 5.72
CA VAL A 101 -2.78 -9.76 6.10
C VAL A 101 -2.94 -8.45 5.34
N GLU A 102 -2.84 -7.33 6.04
CA GLU A 102 -2.68 -6.05 5.39
C GLU A 102 -1.21 -5.83 5.04
N GLY A 103 -0.93 -5.59 3.75
CA GLY A 103 0.36 -5.11 3.26
C GLY A 103 0.31 -3.59 3.09
N ALA A 104 1.12 -2.86 3.86
CA ALA A 104 1.12 -1.40 3.88
C ALA A 104 2.54 -0.82 4.04
N ARG A 105 2.66 0.50 3.98
CA ARG A 105 3.91 1.22 4.25
C ARG A 105 5.10 0.71 3.43
N PHE A 106 4.85 0.36 2.17
CA PHE A 106 5.89 0.00 1.23
C PHE A 106 6.73 1.23 0.88
N ALA A 107 8.03 1.16 1.15
CA ALA A 107 8.96 2.23 0.85
C ALA A 107 10.27 1.66 0.31
N VAL A 108 10.81 2.25 -0.75
CA VAL A 108 12.10 1.89 -1.37
C VAL A 108 12.84 3.17 -1.71
N THR A 109 14.13 3.23 -1.42
CA THR A 109 14.98 4.37 -1.78
C THR A 109 14.90 4.66 -3.28
N SER A 110 14.97 5.91 -3.67
CA SER A 110 14.86 6.33 -5.09
C SER A 110 15.87 5.61 -5.99
N THR A 111 17.07 5.37 -5.51
CA THR A 111 18.15 4.68 -6.23
C THR A 111 17.90 3.20 -6.48
N GLU A 112 17.05 2.57 -5.67
CA GLU A 112 16.79 1.12 -5.73
C GLU A 112 15.39 0.77 -6.27
N ARG A 113 14.57 1.75 -6.62
CA ARG A 113 13.18 1.53 -7.11
C ARG A 113 13.10 0.70 -8.38
N HIS A 114 14.10 0.79 -9.22
CA HIS A 114 14.22 0.03 -10.47
C HIS A 114 15.22 -1.14 -10.37
N GLY A 115 15.79 -1.34 -9.18
CA GLY A 115 16.71 -2.43 -8.85
C GLY A 115 15.99 -3.66 -8.30
N PRO A 116 16.73 -4.58 -7.69
CA PRO A 116 16.19 -5.83 -7.15
C PRO A 116 15.40 -5.66 -5.83
N VAL A 117 15.53 -4.53 -5.12
CA VAL A 117 14.96 -4.32 -3.78
C VAL A 117 13.44 -4.51 -3.74
N PRO A 118 12.62 -3.97 -4.68
CA PRO A 118 11.18 -4.22 -4.69
C PRO A 118 10.86 -5.71 -4.80
N LEU A 119 11.55 -6.44 -5.69
CA LEU A 119 11.33 -7.86 -5.88
C LEU A 119 11.68 -8.67 -4.62
N LEU A 120 12.79 -8.34 -3.96
CA LEU A 120 13.19 -8.99 -2.71
C LEU A 120 12.17 -8.78 -1.59
N LEU A 121 11.60 -7.57 -1.47
CA LEU A 121 10.52 -7.28 -0.52
C LEU A 121 9.27 -8.11 -0.82
N PHE A 122 8.87 -8.23 -2.09
CA PHE A 122 7.72 -9.06 -2.46
C PHE A 122 7.95 -10.54 -2.22
N GLN A 123 9.15 -11.05 -2.47
CA GLN A 123 9.51 -12.44 -2.15
C GLN A 123 9.44 -12.70 -0.64
N ALA A 124 9.97 -11.78 0.17
CA ALA A 124 9.89 -11.85 1.63
C ALA A 124 8.43 -11.79 2.13
N PHE A 125 7.63 -10.88 1.58
CA PHE A 125 6.21 -10.78 1.89
C PHE A 125 5.43 -12.05 1.53
N ARG A 126 5.65 -12.60 0.33
CA ARG A 126 5.03 -13.88 -0.08
C ARG A 126 5.45 -15.04 0.80
N ARG A 127 6.72 -15.10 1.19
CA ARG A 127 7.23 -16.11 2.14
C ARG A 127 6.51 -15.97 3.49
N TYR A 128 6.42 -14.78 4.04
CA TYR A 128 5.69 -14.48 5.28
C TYR A 128 4.24 -14.95 5.20
N CYS A 129 3.53 -14.62 4.13
CA CYS A 129 2.14 -15.03 3.92
C CYS A 129 1.99 -16.56 3.83
N ARG A 130 2.89 -17.24 3.11
CA ARG A 130 2.87 -18.69 2.97
C ARG A 130 3.10 -19.41 4.30
N GLU A 131 4.08 -18.95 5.09
CA GLU A 131 4.41 -19.52 6.41
C GLU A 131 3.24 -19.40 7.42
N ARG A 132 2.36 -18.43 7.20
CA ARG A 132 1.14 -18.19 8.01
C ARG A 132 -0.14 -18.70 7.37
N SER A 133 -0.05 -19.38 6.23
CA SER A 133 -1.23 -19.87 5.48
C SER A 133 -2.23 -18.75 5.21
N VAL A 134 -1.74 -17.58 4.78
CA VAL A 134 -2.57 -16.42 4.43
C VAL A 134 -3.25 -16.67 3.09
N ASP A 135 -4.55 -16.47 3.02
CA ASP A 135 -5.36 -16.65 1.81
C ASP A 135 -5.44 -15.36 0.98
N HIS A 136 -5.54 -14.22 1.67
CA HIS A 136 -5.71 -12.92 1.02
C HIS A 136 -4.80 -11.85 1.61
N VAL A 137 -4.35 -10.95 0.75
CA VAL A 137 -3.66 -9.72 1.13
C VAL A 137 -4.58 -8.54 0.90
N LEU A 138 -4.84 -7.78 1.97
CA LEU A 138 -5.50 -6.48 1.90
C LEU A 138 -4.46 -5.40 1.62
N SER A 139 -4.76 -4.48 0.75
CA SER A 139 -3.92 -3.32 0.47
C SER A 139 -4.75 -2.12 0.02
N VAL A 140 -4.23 -0.92 0.26
CA VAL A 140 -4.75 0.32 -0.31
C VAL A 140 -3.74 0.82 -1.33
N ALA A 141 -4.13 0.82 -2.60
CA ALA A 141 -3.34 1.46 -3.64
C ALA A 141 -3.61 2.96 -3.65
N ILE A 142 -2.56 3.75 -3.51
CA ILE A 142 -2.63 5.21 -3.41
C ILE A 142 -2.04 5.84 -4.67
N VAL A 143 -2.78 6.76 -5.26
CA VAL A 143 -2.35 7.51 -6.46
C VAL A 143 -2.58 9.00 -6.22
N ALA A 144 -1.52 9.81 -6.32
CA ALA A 144 -1.63 11.25 -6.20
C ALA A 144 -2.52 11.85 -7.31
N GLY A 145 -3.33 12.84 -6.98
CA GLY A 145 -4.20 13.52 -7.94
C GLY A 145 -5.12 14.50 -7.25
N ASP A 146 -5.77 15.37 -8.03
CA ASP A 146 -6.78 16.31 -7.54
C ASP A 146 -8.16 15.66 -7.54
N ALA A 147 -8.98 15.93 -6.51
CA ALA A 147 -10.37 15.48 -6.44
C ALA A 147 -11.22 16.00 -7.61
N GLU A 148 -10.88 17.18 -8.12
CA GLU A 148 -11.59 17.82 -9.24
C GLU A 148 -11.18 17.26 -10.61
N ASP A 149 -10.09 16.49 -10.68
CA ASP A 149 -9.70 15.77 -11.90
C ASP A 149 -10.51 14.48 -12.07
N GLY A 150 -11.80 14.63 -12.34
CA GLY A 150 -12.73 13.54 -12.61
C GLY A 150 -12.28 12.66 -13.79
N ALA A 151 -11.61 13.24 -14.79
CA ALA A 151 -11.10 12.50 -15.92
C ALA A 151 -9.98 11.52 -15.49
N ARG A 152 -9.08 11.93 -14.60
CA ARG A 152 -8.05 11.06 -14.05
C ARG A 152 -8.66 9.98 -13.15
N ALA A 153 -9.62 10.34 -12.29
CA ALA A 153 -10.33 9.38 -11.46
C ALA A 153 -11.01 8.31 -12.33
N ALA A 154 -11.65 8.70 -13.45
CA ALA A 154 -12.27 7.79 -14.39
C ALA A 154 -11.23 6.87 -15.07
N ARG A 155 -10.08 7.40 -15.52
CA ARG A 155 -9.01 6.59 -16.14
C ARG A 155 -8.44 5.56 -15.16
N LEU A 156 -8.15 5.95 -13.91
CA LEU A 156 -7.64 5.05 -12.87
C LEU A 156 -8.66 3.95 -12.53
N THR A 157 -9.92 4.33 -12.37
CA THR A 157 -11.01 3.37 -12.07
C THR A 157 -11.19 2.39 -13.22
N ARG A 158 -11.24 2.86 -14.47
CA ARG A 158 -11.33 2.02 -15.67
C ARG A 158 -10.14 1.07 -15.77
N TYR A 159 -8.92 1.57 -15.54
CA TYR A 159 -7.71 0.75 -15.55
C TYR A 159 -7.80 -0.45 -14.59
N LEU A 160 -8.32 -0.22 -13.37
CA LEU A 160 -8.54 -1.28 -12.40
C LEU A 160 -9.68 -2.22 -12.83
N PHE A 161 -10.81 -1.68 -13.31
CA PHE A 161 -11.94 -2.49 -13.79
C PHE A 161 -11.56 -3.47 -14.90
N GLU A 162 -10.68 -3.07 -15.79
CA GLU A 162 -10.22 -3.92 -16.89
C GLU A 162 -9.25 -5.03 -16.45
N ARG A 163 -8.59 -4.88 -15.29
CA ARG A 163 -7.47 -5.74 -14.86
C ARG A 163 -7.71 -6.55 -13.60
N THR A 164 -8.67 -6.15 -12.80
CA THR A 164 -9.00 -6.83 -11.54
C THR A 164 -10.36 -7.52 -11.62
N GLU A 165 -10.65 -8.36 -10.63
CA GLU A 165 -12.02 -8.78 -10.34
C GLU A 165 -12.73 -7.64 -9.62
N LEU A 166 -14.06 -7.58 -9.70
CA LEU A 166 -14.88 -6.54 -9.07
C LEU A 166 -15.81 -7.15 -8.04
N ASP A 167 -15.75 -6.65 -6.82
CA ASP A 167 -16.71 -6.94 -5.75
C ASP A 167 -16.79 -5.71 -4.85
N LEU A 168 -17.45 -4.67 -5.39
CA LEU A 168 -17.48 -3.34 -4.78
C LEU A 168 -18.34 -3.27 -3.51
N ASP A 169 -19.06 -4.33 -3.19
CA ASP A 169 -19.88 -4.42 -1.98
C ASP A 169 -19.10 -4.90 -0.76
N ARG A 170 -17.82 -5.26 -0.92
CA ARG A 170 -16.95 -5.66 0.20
C ARG A 170 -16.47 -4.51 1.04
N GLY A 171 -16.55 -3.29 0.55
CA GLY A 171 -16.13 -2.11 1.27
C GLY A 171 -16.78 -0.85 0.75
N ARG A 172 -16.72 0.18 1.53
CA ARG A 172 -17.12 1.53 1.10
C ARG A 172 -16.17 2.56 1.69
N PRO A 173 -15.94 3.69 1.00
CA PRO A 173 -15.17 4.78 1.57
C PRO A 173 -15.81 5.27 2.89
N ALA A 174 -15.00 5.39 3.94
CA ALA A 174 -15.44 5.93 5.23
C ALA A 174 -15.88 7.40 5.11
N ALA A 175 -16.60 7.89 6.10
CA ALA A 175 -17.01 9.29 6.14
C ALA A 175 -15.78 10.22 6.01
N GLY A 176 -15.86 11.20 5.12
CA GLY A 176 -14.75 12.12 4.82
C GLY A 176 -13.80 11.67 3.69
N TYR A 177 -13.86 10.41 3.27
CA TYR A 177 -13.08 9.88 2.13
C TYR A 177 -13.95 9.64 0.89
N GLN A 178 -15.24 9.92 0.96
CA GLN A 178 -16.17 9.69 -0.12
C GLN A 178 -15.86 10.58 -1.32
N LEU A 179 -15.83 9.95 -2.50
CA LEU A 179 -15.76 10.57 -3.81
C LEU A 179 -16.96 10.06 -4.62
N ALA A 180 -17.59 10.94 -5.40
CA ALA A 180 -18.59 10.49 -6.35
C ALA A 180 -17.92 9.51 -7.34
N PRO A 181 -18.39 8.26 -7.42
CA PRO A 181 -17.78 7.31 -8.35
C PRO A 181 -18.03 7.78 -9.79
N PRO A 182 -17.05 7.58 -10.70
CA PRO A 182 -17.23 7.90 -12.10
C PRO A 182 -18.46 7.19 -12.68
N THR A 183 -19.28 7.92 -13.40
CA THR A 183 -20.44 7.37 -14.11
C THR A 183 -20.03 6.42 -15.23
N ARG A 184 -20.94 5.57 -15.68
CA ARG A 184 -20.70 4.67 -16.81
C ARG A 184 -20.29 5.43 -18.08
N ALA A 185 -20.86 6.62 -18.29
CA ALA A 185 -20.51 7.47 -19.43
C ALA A 185 -19.08 8.00 -19.33
N GLU A 186 -18.68 8.48 -18.14
CA GLU A 186 -17.30 8.95 -17.88
C GLU A 186 -16.30 7.81 -18.01
N LEU A 187 -16.58 6.62 -17.50
CA LEU A 187 -15.72 5.44 -17.67
C LEU A 187 -15.59 5.05 -19.15
N ALA A 188 -16.69 5.11 -19.92
CA ALA A 188 -16.66 4.80 -21.35
C ALA A 188 -15.86 5.84 -22.16
N ALA A 189 -15.97 7.11 -21.78
CA ALA A 189 -15.24 8.22 -22.41
C ALA A 189 -13.77 8.33 -21.94
N ALA A 190 -13.41 7.70 -20.82
CA ALA A 190 -12.08 7.75 -20.27
C ALA A 190 -11.08 7.11 -21.24
N GLY A 191 -10.03 7.86 -21.62
CA GLY A 191 -8.92 7.34 -22.39
C GLY A 191 -8.09 6.28 -21.62
N ALA A 192 -7.06 5.76 -22.28
CA ALA A 192 -6.10 4.88 -21.62
C ALA A 192 -5.35 5.63 -20.50
N LEU A 193 -5.07 4.92 -19.40
CA LEU A 193 -4.22 5.45 -18.34
C LEU A 193 -2.79 5.64 -18.87
N LEU A 194 -2.25 6.82 -18.70
CA LEU A 194 -0.87 7.13 -19.10
C LEU A 194 0.13 6.41 -18.19
N ALA A 195 1.30 6.10 -18.70
CA ALA A 195 2.31 5.32 -17.97
C ALA A 195 2.76 6.03 -16.67
N GLU A 196 2.82 7.35 -16.68
CA GLU A 196 3.16 8.18 -15.52
C GLU A 196 2.05 8.32 -14.49
N GLU A 197 0.79 8.07 -14.88
CA GLU A 197 -0.36 8.19 -13.97
C GLU A 197 -0.50 6.97 -13.05
N ALA A 198 -0.02 5.79 -13.48
CA ALA A 198 -0.07 4.59 -12.68
C ALA A 198 1.25 4.41 -11.90
N SER A 199 1.18 4.44 -10.57
CA SER A 199 2.33 4.07 -9.76
C SER A 199 2.79 2.64 -10.05
N PRO A 200 4.09 2.31 -9.89
CA PRO A 200 4.57 0.93 -10.05
C PRO A 200 3.81 -0.07 -9.18
N MET A 201 3.41 0.35 -7.97
CA MET A 201 2.62 -0.47 -7.05
C MET A 201 1.22 -0.74 -7.59
N LEU A 202 0.53 0.28 -8.12
CA LEU A 202 -0.79 0.09 -8.73
C LEU A 202 -0.72 -0.91 -9.88
N ARG A 203 0.30 -0.80 -10.74
CA ARG A 203 0.51 -1.73 -11.87
C ARG A 203 0.73 -3.17 -11.42
N LEU A 204 1.48 -3.35 -10.33
CA LEU A 204 1.73 -4.67 -9.76
C LEU A 204 0.46 -5.28 -9.18
N LEU A 205 -0.34 -4.49 -8.46
CA LEU A 205 -1.57 -4.93 -7.81
C LEU A 205 -2.72 -5.13 -8.80
N ALA A 206 -2.75 -4.40 -9.93
CA ALA A 206 -3.80 -4.50 -10.95
C ALA A 206 -3.63 -5.77 -11.81
N ASN A 207 -4.11 -6.90 -11.30
CA ASN A 207 -4.06 -8.21 -11.98
C ASN A 207 -5.29 -9.06 -11.63
N ARG A 208 -5.53 -10.16 -12.37
CA ARG A 208 -6.71 -11.03 -12.22
C ARG A 208 -6.81 -11.82 -10.90
N ARG A 209 -5.80 -11.79 -10.05
CA ARG A 209 -5.87 -12.35 -8.69
C ARG A 209 -6.28 -11.29 -7.66
N THR A 210 -6.42 -10.06 -8.09
CA THR A 210 -6.79 -8.92 -7.24
C THR A 210 -8.24 -8.56 -7.50
N THR A 211 -8.98 -8.37 -6.43
CA THR A 211 -10.35 -7.87 -6.42
C THR A 211 -10.34 -6.41 -5.98
N LEU A 212 -10.96 -5.53 -6.74
CA LEU A 212 -11.30 -4.18 -6.29
C LEU A 212 -12.54 -4.28 -5.40
N CYS A 213 -12.41 -3.89 -4.13
CA CYS A 213 -13.37 -4.21 -3.07
C CYS A 213 -14.30 -3.06 -2.70
N SER A 214 -14.09 -1.86 -3.26
CA SER A 214 -14.93 -0.69 -3.01
C SER A 214 -14.89 0.27 -4.19
N PRO A 215 -15.86 1.20 -4.29
CA PRO A 215 -15.66 2.43 -5.07
C PRO A 215 -14.39 3.16 -4.62
N PRO A 216 -13.80 4.02 -5.48
CA PRO A 216 -12.61 4.80 -5.11
C PRO A 216 -12.92 5.74 -3.95
N ALA A 217 -11.95 5.89 -3.05
CA ALA A 217 -11.94 6.91 -2.01
C ALA A 217 -11.02 8.06 -2.41
N TYR A 218 -11.21 9.22 -1.79
CA TYR A 218 -10.32 10.35 -1.96
C TYR A 218 -9.87 10.91 -0.60
N CYS A 219 -8.58 10.94 -0.39
CA CYS A 219 -7.98 11.56 0.78
C CYS A 219 -7.68 13.05 0.49
N ARG A 220 -8.56 13.97 0.92
CA ARG A 220 -8.39 15.42 0.71
C ARG A 220 -7.10 15.95 1.32
N ARG A 221 -6.68 15.37 2.44
CA ARG A 221 -5.46 15.78 3.15
C ARG A 221 -4.20 15.54 2.33
N PHE A 222 -4.15 14.42 1.58
CA PHE A 222 -2.97 14.03 0.81
C PHE A 222 -3.09 14.28 -0.69
N GLY A 223 -4.28 14.70 -1.16
CA GLY A 223 -4.53 14.81 -2.59
C GLY A 223 -4.34 13.46 -3.29
N THR A 224 -5.00 12.40 -2.78
CA THR A 224 -4.81 11.05 -3.32
C THR A 224 -6.11 10.32 -3.57
N PHE A 225 -6.18 9.61 -4.71
CA PHE A 225 -7.17 8.56 -4.95
C PHE A 225 -6.70 7.26 -4.32
N ASN A 226 -7.58 6.64 -3.53
CA ASN A 226 -7.29 5.43 -2.77
C ASN A 226 -8.23 4.31 -3.20
N PHE A 227 -7.67 3.13 -3.47
CA PHE A 227 -8.40 1.96 -3.97
C PHE A 227 -8.19 0.78 -3.03
N LEU A 228 -9.29 0.25 -2.47
CA LEU A 228 -9.26 -0.92 -1.60
C LEU A 228 -9.16 -2.19 -2.44
N LEU A 229 -8.08 -2.93 -2.26
CA LEU A 229 -7.74 -4.11 -3.03
C LEU A 229 -7.56 -5.33 -2.13
N SER A 230 -8.07 -6.48 -2.57
CA SER A 230 -7.80 -7.78 -1.97
C SER A 230 -7.14 -8.69 -2.99
N THR A 231 -5.92 -9.15 -2.73
CA THR A 231 -5.20 -10.07 -3.64
C THR A 231 -5.21 -11.48 -3.09
N ARG A 232 -5.72 -12.45 -3.88
CA ARG A 232 -5.69 -13.88 -3.53
C ARG A 232 -4.31 -14.46 -3.81
N LEU A 233 -3.77 -15.25 -2.85
CA LEU A 233 -2.42 -15.81 -2.90
C LEU A 233 -2.36 -17.25 -3.41
N SER A 234 -3.45 -17.98 -3.33
CA SER A 234 -3.58 -19.38 -3.80
C SER A 234 -3.97 -19.47 -5.27
#